data_afe9b4d090d3708819dbe5897838725e
#
_entry.id   afe9b4d090d3708819dbe5897838725e
#
_cell.length_a   1.000
_cell.length_b   1.000
_cell.length_c   1.000
_cell.angle_alpha   90.00
_cell.angle_beta   90.00
_cell.angle_gamma   90.00
#
_symmetry.space_group_name_H-M   'P 1'
#
loop_
_entity.id
_entity.type
_entity.pdbx_description
1 polymer ?
#
loop_
_entity_poly.entity_id
_entity_poly.type
_entity_poly.pdbx_seq_one_letter_code
_entity_poly.pdbx_strand_id
1 'polypeptide(L)'
;MGAGAVGGYFGGLLANQGEDVVLIARGAHGDAIAKNGLQVDSHWGSFNVKVDVTDDPSTVGEVDLILHCIKLYSNAESFPTMKGMIGENTNILTIQNGATAGQILGEEFGGKHVLQGATYIETGIAGPGHIHQSGSTAMIEFGEDDGSQTERTEAIKKLFSREGMQVAVSTNIVDTLWTKMVSVGSIGSVMAASRASFVEVLGSPHGEHTVRTVMEEIVAVGQSQGVNFPPRCVEAKMEDAIGEAEETQASLQYDLDNGKPLELDDILGAVVRIGRDAGVPVPASAALVTVLDKFKQGS
;
A
#
# COMPACT_ATOMS: atom_id res chain seq x y z
N MET A 1 2.40 -6.81 -10.53
CA MET A 1 3.24 -5.67 -10.96
C MET A 1 3.94 -5.09 -9.76
N GLY A 2 5.29 -5.18 -9.70
CA GLY A 2 6.09 -4.77 -8.54
C GLY A 2 6.22 -5.86 -7.48
N ALA A 3 7.00 -6.90 -7.76
CA ALA A 3 7.27 -7.99 -6.82
C ALA A 3 8.28 -7.57 -5.73
N GLY A 4 8.03 -6.44 -5.08
CA GLY A 4 8.67 -6.04 -3.83
C GLY A 4 8.14 -6.89 -2.65
N ALA A 5 8.24 -6.36 -1.42
CA ALA A 5 7.80 -7.10 -0.22
C ALA A 5 6.33 -7.54 -0.32
N VAL A 6 5.40 -6.62 -0.56
CA VAL A 6 3.96 -6.90 -0.62
C VAL A 6 3.59 -7.73 -1.85
N GLY A 7 3.97 -7.27 -3.05
CA GLY A 7 3.63 -7.97 -4.29
C GLY A 7 4.33 -9.32 -4.42
N GLY A 8 5.56 -9.45 -3.90
CA GLY A 8 6.27 -10.71 -3.82
C GLY A 8 5.61 -11.70 -2.87
N TYR A 9 5.11 -11.24 -1.71
CA TYR A 9 4.38 -12.11 -0.79
C TYR A 9 3.11 -12.67 -1.43
N PHE A 10 2.18 -11.81 -1.85
CA PHE A 10 0.91 -12.26 -2.40
C PHE A 10 1.08 -13.02 -3.74
N GLY A 11 1.90 -12.51 -4.65
CA GLY A 11 2.17 -13.19 -5.92
C GLY A 11 2.90 -14.51 -5.74
N GLY A 12 3.89 -14.57 -4.84
CA GLY A 12 4.60 -15.80 -4.51
C GLY A 12 3.71 -16.86 -3.87
N LEU A 13 2.79 -16.43 -2.99
CA LEU A 13 1.86 -17.34 -2.35
C LEU A 13 0.84 -17.90 -3.36
N LEU A 14 0.32 -17.08 -4.27
CA LEU A 14 -0.55 -17.54 -5.38
C LEU A 14 0.18 -18.55 -6.28
N ALA A 15 1.41 -18.25 -6.68
CA ALA A 15 2.22 -19.17 -7.48
C ALA A 15 2.49 -20.50 -6.73
N ASN A 16 2.81 -20.45 -5.44
CA ASN A 16 3.03 -21.63 -4.62
C ASN A 16 1.76 -22.51 -4.49
N GLN A 17 0.60 -21.90 -4.65
CA GLN A 17 -0.69 -22.58 -4.59
C GLN A 17 -1.26 -22.96 -5.98
N GLY A 18 -0.43 -22.84 -7.02
CA GLY A 18 -0.69 -23.39 -8.36
C GLY A 18 -1.34 -22.42 -9.35
N GLU A 19 -1.40 -21.11 -9.05
CA GLU A 19 -1.83 -20.13 -10.02
C GLU A 19 -0.70 -19.82 -11.02
N ASP A 20 -1.07 -19.45 -12.24
CA ASP A 20 -0.15 -18.99 -13.27
C ASP A 20 0.20 -17.51 -13.00
N VAL A 21 1.41 -17.28 -12.52
CA VAL A 21 1.86 -15.97 -12.05
C VAL A 21 3.17 -15.58 -12.72
N VAL A 22 3.21 -14.34 -13.22
CA VAL A 22 4.47 -13.70 -13.63
C VAL A 22 4.78 -12.56 -12.66
N LEU A 23 5.93 -12.60 -12.04
CA LEU A 23 6.41 -11.54 -11.15
C LEU A 23 7.15 -10.47 -11.96
N ILE A 24 6.76 -9.22 -11.81
CA ILE A 24 7.53 -8.09 -12.38
C ILE A 24 8.47 -7.57 -11.31
N ALA A 25 9.76 -7.88 -11.46
CA ALA A 25 10.82 -7.50 -10.52
C ALA A 25 12.08 -7.09 -11.27
N ARG A 26 12.81 -6.09 -10.76
CA ARG A 26 14.01 -5.52 -11.39
C ARG A 26 15.27 -5.79 -10.56
N GLY A 27 16.43 -5.73 -11.22
CA GLY A 27 17.76 -5.78 -10.60
C GLY A 27 18.01 -7.05 -9.80
N ALA A 28 18.87 -6.97 -8.78
CA ALA A 28 19.35 -8.14 -8.03
C ALA A 28 18.21 -8.98 -7.41
N HIS A 29 17.06 -8.37 -7.10
CA HIS A 29 15.90 -9.11 -6.58
C HIS A 29 15.26 -9.98 -7.67
N GLY A 30 14.98 -9.42 -8.84
CA GLY A 30 14.49 -10.17 -10.01
C GLY A 30 15.44 -11.27 -10.46
N ASP A 31 16.75 -10.96 -10.57
CA ASP A 31 17.79 -11.92 -10.95
C ASP A 31 17.84 -13.12 -9.98
N ALA A 32 17.73 -12.86 -8.69
CA ALA A 32 17.73 -13.90 -7.68
C ALA A 32 16.50 -14.81 -7.77
N ILE A 33 15.31 -14.22 -8.00
CA ILE A 33 14.06 -14.98 -8.21
C ILE A 33 14.18 -15.86 -9.47
N ALA A 34 14.66 -15.30 -10.57
CA ALA A 34 14.84 -16.04 -11.84
C ALA A 34 15.75 -17.26 -11.65
N LYS A 35 16.84 -17.09 -10.91
CA LYS A 35 17.84 -18.11 -10.70
C LYS A 35 17.43 -19.17 -9.67
N ASN A 36 16.89 -18.73 -8.53
CA ASN A 36 16.74 -19.56 -7.34
C ASN A 36 15.26 -19.85 -6.97
N GLY A 37 14.30 -19.16 -7.60
CA GLY A 37 12.92 -19.05 -7.14
C GLY A 37 12.77 -17.98 -6.08
N LEU A 38 11.52 -17.68 -5.71
CA LEU A 38 11.19 -16.76 -4.64
C LEU A 38 11.10 -17.52 -3.30
N GLN A 39 11.96 -17.15 -2.36
CA GLN A 39 11.88 -17.59 -0.96
C GLN A 39 10.92 -16.68 -0.20
N VAL A 40 9.99 -17.29 0.52
CA VAL A 40 9.09 -16.58 1.44
C VAL A 40 9.16 -17.25 2.81
N ASP A 41 9.47 -16.48 3.83
CA ASP A 41 9.33 -16.87 5.23
C ASP A 41 8.18 -16.08 5.85
N SER A 42 7.20 -16.77 6.43
CA SER A 42 6.00 -16.15 6.98
C SER A 42 5.55 -16.80 8.27
N HIS A 43 4.61 -16.15 8.96
CA HIS A 43 3.92 -16.69 10.13
C HIS A 43 3.29 -18.08 9.84
N TRP A 44 2.81 -18.32 8.62
CA TRP A 44 2.17 -19.58 8.20
C TRP A 44 3.14 -20.63 7.67
N GLY A 45 4.44 -20.37 7.71
CA GLY A 45 5.49 -21.26 7.25
C GLY A 45 6.35 -20.68 6.14
N SER A 46 7.38 -21.43 5.78
CA SER A 46 8.36 -21.05 4.76
C SER A 46 8.19 -21.90 3.51
N PHE A 47 8.36 -21.28 2.34
CA PHE A 47 8.36 -21.98 1.08
C PHE A 47 9.32 -21.32 0.08
N ASN A 48 9.73 -22.10 -0.93
CA ASN A 48 10.42 -21.57 -2.10
C ASN A 48 9.65 -21.99 -3.35
N VAL A 49 9.27 -21.03 -4.17
CA VAL A 49 8.49 -21.29 -5.37
C VAL A 49 9.24 -20.86 -6.63
N LYS A 50 9.27 -21.75 -7.63
CA LYS A 50 9.69 -21.40 -8.98
C LYS A 50 8.53 -20.67 -9.65
N VAL A 51 8.78 -19.45 -10.10
CA VAL A 51 7.79 -18.57 -10.72
C VAL A 51 8.46 -17.78 -11.83
N ASP A 52 7.74 -17.52 -12.88
CA ASP A 52 8.22 -16.69 -13.97
C ASP A 52 8.43 -15.25 -13.48
N VAL A 53 9.53 -14.64 -13.90
CA VAL A 53 9.88 -13.28 -13.52
C VAL A 53 10.48 -12.54 -14.70
N THR A 54 10.09 -11.29 -14.87
CA THR A 54 10.65 -10.38 -15.87
C THR A 54 10.79 -8.97 -15.30
N ASP A 55 11.71 -8.17 -15.83
CA ASP A 55 11.81 -6.74 -15.56
C ASP A 55 11.09 -5.89 -16.63
N ASP A 56 10.64 -6.53 -17.71
CA ASP A 56 9.89 -5.90 -18.82
C ASP A 56 8.44 -6.42 -18.88
N PRO A 57 7.46 -5.68 -18.32
CA PRO A 57 6.04 -6.04 -18.38
C PRO A 57 5.49 -6.21 -19.80
N SER A 58 6.08 -5.54 -20.79
CA SER A 58 5.60 -5.60 -22.19
C SER A 58 5.75 -6.98 -22.83
N THR A 59 6.56 -7.86 -22.23
CA THR A 59 6.80 -9.24 -22.70
C THR A 59 5.76 -10.25 -22.19
N VAL A 60 4.92 -9.86 -21.23
CA VAL A 60 3.98 -10.79 -20.56
C VAL A 60 2.75 -11.11 -21.40
N GLY A 61 2.23 -10.12 -22.16
CA GLY A 61 0.95 -10.26 -22.86
C GLY A 61 -0.25 -10.03 -21.94
N GLU A 62 -1.46 -10.22 -22.48
CA GLU A 62 -2.71 -10.02 -21.74
C GLU A 62 -2.86 -11.00 -20.57
N VAL A 63 -3.34 -10.49 -19.42
CA VAL A 63 -3.56 -11.26 -18.19
C VAL A 63 -4.97 -11.02 -17.63
N ASP A 64 -5.47 -11.94 -16.81
CA ASP A 64 -6.78 -11.79 -16.14
C ASP A 64 -6.74 -10.76 -15.01
N LEU A 65 -5.64 -10.72 -14.26
CA LEU A 65 -5.48 -9.85 -13.10
C LEU A 65 -4.06 -9.26 -13.02
N ILE A 66 -3.98 -7.97 -12.87
CA ILE A 66 -2.75 -7.26 -12.46
C ILE A 66 -2.88 -6.87 -11.00
N LEU A 67 -2.12 -7.53 -10.11
CA LEU A 67 -1.95 -7.05 -8.74
C LEU A 67 -0.90 -5.93 -8.75
N HIS A 68 -1.35 -4.68 -8.58
CA HIS A 68 -0.51 -3.49 -8.72
C HIS A 68 0.03 -3.05 -7.36
N CYS A 69 1.33 -3.27 -7.13
CA CYS A 69 2.01 -3.12 -5.84
C CYS A 69 3.28 -2.27 -5.91
N ILE A 70 3.51 -1.56 -7.00
CA ILE A 70 4.68 -0.66 -7.10
C ILE A 70 4.49 0.55 -6.20
N LYS A 71 5.58 1.22 -5.90
CA LYS A 71 5.51 2.50 -5.19
C LYS A 71 4.82 3.57 -6.04
N LEU A 72 4.00 4.41 -5.43
CA LEU A 72 3.16 5.41 -6.11
C LEU A 72 3.96 6.35 -7.03
N TYR A 73 5.15 6.78 -6.60
CA TYR A 73 6.04 7.62 -7.42
C TYR A 73 6.55 6.96 -8.72
N SER A 74 6.40 5.62 -8.84
CA SER A 74 6.78 4.87 -10.04
C SER A 74 5.62 4.66 -11.02
N ASN A 75 4.40 5.10 -10.72
CA ASN A 75 3.22 4.89 -11.54
C ASN A 75 3.41 5.43 -12.96
N ALA A 76 3.80 6.70 -13.10
CA ALA A 76 3.93 7.35 -14.41
C ALA A 76 4.95 6.64 -15.32
N GLU A 77 6.07 6.12 -14.76
CA GLU A 77 7.08 5.36 -15.49
C GLU A 77 6.55 3.98 -15.92
N SER A 78 5.75 3.34 -15.07
CA SER A 78 5.27 1.98 -15.30
C SER A 78 4.09 1.86 -16.26
N PHE A 79 3.22 2.85 -16.31
CA PHE A 79 1.98 2.80 -17.09
C PHE A 79 2.18 2.44 -18.59
N PRO A 80 3.13 3.05 -19.31
CA PRO A 80 3.36 2.66 -20.71
C PRO A 80 3.73 1.18 -20.88
N THR A 81 4.45 0.60 -19.93
CA THR A 81 4.92 -0.79 -19.99
C THR A 81 3.82 -1.80 -19.65
N MET A 82 2.77 -1.37 -18.97
CA MET A 82 1.63 -2.22 -18.59
C MET A 82 0.59 -2.38 -19.71
N LYS A 83 0.58 -1.48 -20.70
CA LYS A 83 -0.49 -1.46 -21.74
C LYS A 83 -0.67 -2.79 -22.47
N GLY A 84 0.43 -3.51 -22.72
CA GLY A 84 0.40 -4.82 -23.37
C GLY A 84 -0.18 -5.95 -22.51
N MET A 85 -0.32 -5.74 -21.21
CA MET A 85 -0.91 -6.71 -20.27
C MET A 85 -2.42 -6.56 -20.13
N ILE A 86 -3.00 -5.48 -20.67
CA ILE A 86 -4.40 -5.11 -20.45
C ILE A 86 -5.22 -5.43 -21.69
N GLY A 87 -6.02 -6.50 -21.61
CA GLY A 87 -7.05 -6.86 -22.58
C GLY A 87 -8.45 -6.39 -22.12
N GLU A 88 -9.48 -6.80 -22.85
CA GLU A 88 -10.86 -6.38 -22.61
C GLU A 88 -11.35 -6.74 -21.18
N ASN A 89 -10.93 -7.90 -20.67
CA ASN A 89 -11.39 -8.46 -19.39
C ASN A 89 -10.34 -8.38 -18.28
N THR A 90 -9.19 -7.75 -18.51
CA THR A 90 -8.15 -7.60 -17.49
C THR A 90 -8.62 -6.71 -16.35
N ASN A 91 -8.46 -7.18 -15.13
CA ASN A 91 -8.67 -6.40 -13.92
C ASN A 91 -7.34 -5.91 -13.36
N ILE A 92 -7.32 -4.69 -12.84
CA ILE A 92 -6.18 -4.12 -12.13
C ILE A 92 -6.62 -3.90 -10.67
N LEU A 93 -6.11 -4.72 -9.76
CA LEU A 93 -6.29 -4.51 -8.33
C LEU A 93 -5.09 -3.75 -7.81
N THR A 94 -5.26 -2.46 -7.49
CA THR A 94 -4.22 -1.71 -6.79
C THR A 94 -4.37 -1.88 -5.30
N ILE A 95 -3.27 -2.23 -4.64
CA ILE A 95 -3.15 -2.28 -3.17
C ILE A 95 -2.05 -1.33 -2.67
N GLN A 96 -1.77 -0.30 -3.46
CA GLN A 96 -0.86 0.78 -3.09
C GLN A 96 -1.42 1.56 -1.89
N ASN A 97 -0.54 2.16 -1.10
CA ASN A 97 -0.97 3.05 -0.03
C ASN A 97 -1.52 4.37 -0.61
N GLY A 98 -2.32 5.07 0.21
CA GLY A 98 -2.95 6.32 -0.22
C GLY A 98 -4.39 6.13 -0.67
N ALA A 99 -5.10 7.23 -0.84
CA ALA A 99 -6.53 7.25 -1.17
C ALA A 99 -6.80 7.63 -2.66
N THR A 100 -5.75 7.91 -3.44
CA THR A 100 -5.88 8.42 -4.82
C THR A 100 -5.36 7.46 -5.89
N ALA A 101 -4.72 6.36 -5.49
CA ALA A 101 -4.08 5.41 -6.40
C ALA A 101 -5.05 4.83 -7.45
N GLY A 102 -6.24 4.45 -7.04
CA GLY A 102 -7.25 3.92 -7.95
C GLY A 102 -7.77 4.94 -8.94
N GLN A 103 -7.96 6.18 -8.53
CA GLN A 103 -8.35 7.26 -9.44
C GLN A 103 -7.28 7.47 -10.52
N ILE A 104 -6.00 7.55 -10.14
CA ILE A 104 -4.87 7.73 -11.06
C ILE A 104 -4.82 6.58 -12.09
N LEU A 105 -4.98 5.34 -11.64
CA LEU A 105 -5.04 4.18 -12.53
C LEU A 105 -6.29 4.18 -13.42
N GLY A 106 -7.43 4.60 -12.88
CA GLY A 106 -8.68 4.73 -13.63
C GLY A 106 -8.62 5.77 -14.74
N GLU A 107 -7.92 6.89 -14.52
CA GLU A 107 -7.67 7.92 -15.53
C GLU A 107 -6.78 7.41 -16.67
N GLU A 108 -5.79 6.56 -16.39
CA GLU A 108 -4.88 6.02 -17.40
C GLU A 108 -5.46 4.83 -18.16
N PHE A 109 -6.09 3.87 -17.46
CA PHE A 109 -6.49 2.58 -18.04
C PHE A 109 -8.02 2.43 -18.22
N GLY A 110 -8.79 3.38 -17.71
CA GLY A 110 -10.23 3.33 -17.64
C GLY A 110 -10.76 2.66 -16.37
N GLY A 111 -11.71 3.30 -15.70
CA GLY A 111 -12.24 2.86 -14.40
C GLY A 111 -12.84 1.45 -14.41
N LYS A 112 -13.33 0.99 -15.58
CA LYS A 112 -13.86 -0.37 -15.72
C LYS A 112 -12.84 -1.47 -15.42
N HIS A 113 -11.55 -1.19 -15.57
CA HIS A 113 -10.48 -2.14 -15.31
C HIS A 113 -10.01 -2.12 -13.86
N VAL A 114 -10.25 -1.04 -13.13
CA VAL A 114 -9.60 -0.79 -11.85
C VAL A 114 -10.50 -1.20 -10.67
N LEU A 115 -9.90 -1.88 -9.72
CA LEU A 115 -10.42 -2.12 -8.37
C LEU A 115 -9.42 -1.53 -7.38
N GLN A 116 -9.94 -0.88 -6.36
CA GLN A 116 -9.12 -0.34 -5.29
C GLN A 116 -9.06 -1.31 -4.11
N GLY A 117 -7.91 -1.33 -3.42
CA GLY A 117 -7.75 -2.16 -2.25
C GLY A 117 -6.77 -1.57 -1.23
N ALA A 118 -7.05 -1.88 0.03
CA ALA A 118 -6.17 -1.67 1.15
C ALA A 118 -5.50 -2.99 1.53
N THR A 119 -4.21 -2.99 1.83
CA THR A 119 -3.53 -4.16 2.38
C THR A 119 -3.04 -3.91 3.79
N TYR A 120 -3.17 -4.90 4.65
CA TYR A 120 -2.68 -4.91 6.02
C TYR A 120 -1.74 -6.09 6.16
N ILE A 121 -0.45 -5.81 6.14
CA ILE A 121 0.61 -6.82 6.20
C ILE A 121 1.91 -6.18 6.65
N GLU A 122 2.62 -6.86 7.50
CA GLU A 122 4.00 -6.53 7.83
C GLU A 122 4.92 -7.44 6.99
N THR A 123 5.63 -6.84 6.06
CA THR A 123 6.51 -7.60 5.17
C THR A 123 7.69 -6.75 4.69
N GLY A 124 8.81 -7.42 4.46
CA GLY A 124 10.04 -6.81 4.01
C GLY A 124 10.82 -7.72 3.05
N ILE A 125 11.76 -7.14 2.32
CA ILE A 125 12.74 -7.88 1.55
C ILE A 125 13.91 -8.20 2.50
N ALA A 126 14.05 -9.47 2.88
CA ALA A 126 15.13 -9.96 3.74
C ALA A 126 16.47 -10.06 2.98
N GLY A 127 16.39 -10.15 1.65
CA GLY A 127 17.54 -10.19 0.73
C GLY A 127 17.05 -10.39 -0.70
N PRO A 128 17.92 -10.34 -1.72
CA PRO A 128 17.56 -10.60 -3.10
C PRO A 128 16.84 -11.96 -3.24
N GLY A 129 15.59 -11.95 -3.77
CA GLY A 129 14.76 -13.15 -3.94
C GLY A 129 14.20 -13.72 -2.63
N HIS A 130 14.25 -12.97 -1.53
CA HIS A 130 13.78 -13.42 -0.22
C HIS A 130 12.86 -12.40 0.45
N ILE A 131 11.63 -12.81 0.72
CA ILE A 131 10.60 -12.03 1.42
C ILE A 131 10.42 -12.58 2.82
N HIS A 132 10.33 -11.70 3.80
CA HIS A 132 9.93 -12.01 5.17
C HIS A 132 8.60 -11.33 5.49
N GLN A 133 7.66 -12.08 6.09
CA GLN A 133 6.39 -11.57 6.59
C GLN A 133 6.27 -11.90 8.08
N SER A 134 5.93 -10.89 8.88
CA SER A 134 5.75 -10.97 10.33
C SER A 134 4.27 -10.87 10.71
N GLY A 135 3.96 -11.32 11.92
CA GLY A 135 2.62 -11.25 12.47
C GLY A 135 1.60 -12.16 11.78
N SER A 136 0.41 -12.23 12.33
CA SER A 136 -0.68 -13.09 11.87
C SER A 136 -1.65 -12.41 10.89
N THR A 137 -1.29 -11.23 10.39
CA THR A 137 -2.13 -10.47 9.45
C THR A 137 -1.47 -10.40 8.09
N ALA A 138 -2.18 -10.90 7.06
CA ALA A 138 -1.85 -10.70 5.66
C ALA A 138 -3.18 -10.54 4.90
N MET A 139 -3.73 -9.34 4.92
CA MET A 139 -5.10 -9.05 4.49
C MET A 139 -5.13 -8.08 3.32
N ILE A 140 -6.03 -8.36 2.37
CA ILE A 140 -6.46 -7.42 1.33
C ILE A 140 -7.95 -7.16 1.53
N GLU A 141 -8.33 -5.90 1.70
CA GLU A 141 -9.71 -5.44 1.62
C GLU A 141 -9.85 -4.60 0.34
N PHE A 142 -10.76 -4.97 -0.55
CA PHE A 142 -10.90 -4.32 -1.85
C PHE A 142 -12.37 -4.23 -2.28
N GLY A 143 -12.67 -3.43 -3.28
CA GLY A 143 -14.03 -3.30 -3.77
C GLY A 143 -14.17 -2.47 -5.03
N GLU A 144 -15.38 -2.43 -5.55
CA GLU A 144 -15.81 -1.48 -6.57
C GLU A 144 -15.97 -0.09 -5.96
N ASP A 145 -15.75 0.96 -6.74
CA ASP A 145 -15.89 2.34 -6.27
C ASP A 145 -17.33 2.69 -5.84
N ASP A 146 -18.33 2.02 -6.43
CA ASP A 146 -19.74 2.20 -6.08
C ASP A 146 -20.24 1.24 -4.97
N GLY A 147 -19.34 0.40 -4.45
CA GLY A 147 -19.64 -0.59 -3.41
C GLY A 147 -20.43 -1.80 -3.88
N SER A 148 -20.64 -1.96 -5.18
CA SER A 148 -21.36 -3.12 -5.74
C SER A 148 -20.54 -4.42 -5.58
N GLN A 149 -21.25 -5.52 -5.44
CA GLN A 149 -20.67 -6.85 -5.48
C GLN A 149 -20.86 -7.43 -6.89
N THR A 150 -19.77 -7.64 -7.58
CA THR A 150 -19.75 -8.07 -9.00
C THR A 150 -19.14 -9.45 -9.14
N GLU A 151 -19.29 -10.07 -10.32
CA GLU A 151 -18.65 -11.35 -10.61
C GLU A 151 -17.11 -11.27 -10.46
N ARG A 152 -16.49 -10.13 -10.84
CA ARG A 152 -15.04 -9.96 -10.69
C ARG A 152 -14.62 -9.83 -9.24
N THR A 153 -15.40 -9.16 -8.37
CA THR A 153 -15.06 -9.08 -6.93
C THR A 153 -15.17 -10.46 -6.29
N GLU A 154 -16.16 -11.27 -6.63
CA GLU A 154 -16.28 -12.63 -6.12
C GLU A 154 -15.16 -13.55 -6.64
N ALA A 155 -14.78 -13.43 -7.92
CA ALA A 155 -13.66 -14.20 -8.48
C ALA A 155 -12.33 -13.86 -7.79
N ILE A 156 -12.03 -12.57 -7.59
CA ILE A 156 -10.81 -12.12 -6.91
C ILE A 156 -10.84 -12.53 -5.43
N LYS A 157 -11.97 -12.40 -4.74
CA LYS A 157 -12.14 -12.88 -3.37
C LYS A 157 -11.83 -14.38 -3.26
N LYS A 158 -12.37 -15.18 -4.17
CA LYS A 158 -12.09 -16.62 -4.22
C LYS A 158 -10.61 -16.90 -4.46
N LEU A 159 -9.95 -16.14 -5.34
CA LEU A 159 -8.53 -16.27 -5.65
C LEU A 159 -7.67 -16.03 -4.39
N PHE A 160 -7.98 -15.02 -3.58
CA PHE A 160 -7.24 -14.66 -2.38
C PHE A 160 -7.75 -15.33 -1.08
N SER A 161 -8.86 -16.08 -1.12
CA SER A 161 -9.37 -16.83 0.05
C SER A 161 -8.61 -18.14 0.25
N ARG A 162 -7.35 -18.06 0.67
CA ARG A 162 -6.42 -19.19 0.79
C ARG A 162 -5.61 -19.08 2.08
N GLU A 163 -4.97 -20.19 2.47
CA GLU A 163 -4.07 -20.21 3.62
C GLU A 163 -2.95 -19.16 3.46
N GLY A 164 -2.69 -18.42 4.52
CA GLY A 164 -1.72 -17.31 4.50
C GLY A 164 -2.25 -16.00 3.91
N MET A 165 -3.51 -15.95 3.50
CA MET A 165 -4.16 -14.74 2.98
C MET A 165 -5.55 -14.55 3.60
N GLN A 166 -5.85 -13.31 3.97
CA GLN A 166 -7.17 -12.88 4.39
C GLN A 166 -7.70 -11.89 3.35
N VAL A 167 -8.98 -12.00 3.02
CA VAL A 167 -9.58 -11.13 2.01
C VAL A 167 -10.98 -10.72 2.39
N ALA A 168 -11.30 -9.44 2.19
CA ALA A 168 -12.65 -8.91 2.35
C ALA A 168 -13.04 -8.09 1.11
N VAL A 169 -14.33 -8.14 0.76
CA VAL A 169 -14.90 -7.23 -0.25
C VAL A 169 -15.58 -6.09 0.50
N SER A 170 -15.07 -4.88 0.30
CA SER A 170 -15.63 -3.67 0.92
C SER A 170 -16.88 -3.23 0.16
N THR A 171 -17.87 -2.78 0.88
CA THR A 171 -19.05 -2.10 0.33
C THR A 171 -18.86 -0.60 0.17
N ASN A 172 -17.74 -0.08 0.65
CA ASN A 172 -17.29 1.31 0.45
C ASN A 172 -15.77 1.37 0.59
N ILE A 173 -15.06 1.05 -0.48
CA ILE A 173 -13.61 0.99 -0.47
C ILE A 173 -12.95 2.36 -0.24
N VAL A 174 -13.61 3.44 -0.65
CA VAL A 174 -13.11 4.79 -0.43
C VAL A 174 -13.03 5.10 1.07
N ASP A 175 -14.08 4.79 1.84
CA ASP A 175 -14.07 4.97 3.30
C ASP A 175 -12.98 4.10 3.96
N THR A 176 -12.78 2.86 3.47
CA THR A 176 -11.71 1.95 3.95
C THR A 176 -10.31 2.55 3.71
N LEU A 177 -10.04 3.05 2.51
CA LEU A 177 -8.74 3.64 2.16
C LEU A 177 -8.44 4.88 2.99
N TRP A 178 -9.40 5.79 3.13
CA TRP A 178 -9.24 6.98 3.97
C TRP A 178 -9.08 6.63 5.45
N THR A 179 -9.83 5.63 5.95
CA THR A 179 -9.69 5.17 7.34
C THR A 179 -8.30 4.59 7.61
N LYS A 180 -7.74 3.82 6.66
CA LYS A 180 -6.34 3.36 6.73
C LYS A 180 -5.36 4.53 6.69
N MET A 181 -5.65 5.54 5.86
CA MET A 181 -4.82 6.73 5.70
C MET A 181 -4.64 7.51 7.00
N VAL A 182 -5.65 7.50 7.89
CA VAL A 182 -5.56 8.17 9.21
C VAL A 182 -4.34 7.69 9.99
N SER A 183 -4.07 6.38 10.03
CA SER A 183 -2.89 5.84 10.71
C SER A 183 -1.62 5.98 9.86
N VAL A 184 -1.66 5.55 8.58
CA VAL A 184 -0.48 5.51 7.72
C VAL A 184 0.10 6.90 7.46
N GLY A 185 -0.77 7.87 7.19
CA GLY A 185 -0.36 9.24 6.89
C GLY A 185 0.16 9.99 8.12
N SER A 186 -0.43 9.78 9.29
CA SER A 186 -0.05 10.50 10.51
C SER A 186 1.17 9.87 11.17
N ILE A 187 1.08 8.62 11.62
CA ILE A 187 2.13 7.93 12.38
C ILE A 187 3.41 7.88 11.57
N GLY A 188 3.32 7.43 10.31
CA GLY A 188 4.49 7.31 9.44
C GLY A 188 5.20 8.63 9.20
N SER A 189 4.45 9.72 9.00
CA SER A 189 5.05 11.04 8.77
C SER A 189 5.67 11.65 10.02
N VAL A 190 5.06 11.47 11.20
CA VAL A 190 5.61 11.96 12.46
C VAL A 190 6.87 11.18 12.84
N MET A 191 6.87 9.86 12.74
CA MET A 191 8.03 9.01 12.96
C MET A 191 9.19 9.37 12.02
N ALA A 192 8.91 9.50 10.72
CA ALA A 192 9.90 9.87 9.72
C ALA A 192 10.49 11.27 9.97
N ALA A 193 9.66 12.27 10.29
CA ALA A 193 10.11 13.63 10.54
C ALA A 193 10.93 13.77 11.84
N SER A 194 10.56 13.04 12.88
CA SER A 194 11.28 13.01 14.16
C SER A 194 12.49 12.07 14.14
N ARG A 195 12.59 11.14 13.18
CA ARG A 195 13.56 10.04 13.15
C ARG A 195 13.56 9.22 14.45
N ALA A 196 12.39 8.99 14.99
CA ALA A 196 12.16 8.34 16.26
C ALA A 196 11.21 7.15 16.11
N SER A 197 11.38 6.14 16.94
CA SER A 197 10.39 5.07 17.09
C SER A 197 9.06 5.64 17.61
N PHE A 198 7.97 4.91 17.42
CA PHE A 198 6.68 5.39 17.88
C PHE A 198 6.63 5.52 19.42
N VAL A 199 7.32 4.65 20.16
CA VAL A 199 7.49 4.77 21.62
C VAL A 199 8.18 6.08 22.00
N GLU A 200 9.25 6.46 21.29
CA GLU A 200 9.96 7.72 21.54
C GLU A 200 9.09 8.93 21.17
N VAL A 201 8.31 8.85 20.09
CA VAL A 201 7.31 9.88 19.73
C VAL A 201 6.31 10.06 20.86
N LEU A 202 5.71 8.98 21.37
CA LEU A 202 4.75 9.02 22.47
C LEU A 202 5.36 9.52 23.77
N GLY A 203 6.65 9.21 24.02
CA GLY A 203 7.41 9.68 25.18
C GLY A 203 7.77 11.17 25.13
N SER A 204 7.63 11.84 24.00
CA SER A 204 7.91 13.28 23.88
C SER A 204 6.74 14.12 24.42
N PRO A 205 6.98 15.34 24.93
CA PRO A 205 5.93 16.17 25.54
C PRO A 205 4.74 16.50 24.62
N HIS A 206 4.94 16.45 23.31
CA HIS A 206 3.93 16.85 22.32
C HIS A 206 3.66 15.76 21.26
N GLY A 207 4.30 14.60 21.35
CA GLY A 207 4.27 13.58 20.29
C GLY A 207 2.87 13.02 20.05
N GLU A 208 2.20 12.54 21.10
CA GLU A 208 0.82 12.06 21.00
C GLU A 208 -0.13 13.13 20.43
N HIS A 209 -0.02 14.36 20.93
CA HIS A 209 -0.83 15.48 20.44
C HIS A 209 -0.58 15.75 18.95
N THR A 210 0.69 15.71 18.52
CA THR A 210 1.03 15.93 17.11
C THR A 210 0.43 14.85 16.21
N VAL A 211 0.57 13.57 16.58
CA VAL A 211 -0.01 12.46 15.82
C VAL A 211 -1.51 12.61 15.73
N ARG A 212 -2.19 12.88 16.86
CA ARG A 212 -3.64 13.10 16.93
C ARG A 212 -4.09 14.26 16.03
N THR A 213 -3.39 15.38 16.07
CA THR A 213 -3.70 16.55 15.22
C THR A 213 -3.61 16.19 13.73
N VAL A 214 -2.58 15.46 13.31
CA VAL A 214 -2.48 15.03 11.90
C VAL A 214 -3.60 14.05 11.53
N MET A 215 -3.99 13.14 12.43
CA MET A 215 -5.14 12.26 12.22
C MET A 215 -6.44 13.06 12.04
N GLU A 216 -6.67 14.07 12.88
CA GLU A 216 -7.83 14.96 12.81
C GLU A 216 -7.87 15.76 11.50
N GLU A 217 -6.73 16.24 11.03
CA GLU A 217 -6.59 16.91 9.73
C GLU A 217 -6.94 15.97 8.57
N ILE A 218 -6.44 14.71 8.59
CA ILE A 218 -6.76 13.69 7.57
C ILE A 218 -8.26 13.39 7.57
N VAL A 219 -8.87 13.22 8.75
CA VAL A 219 -10.32 13.00 8.88
C VAL A 219 -11.11 14.19 8.33
N ALA A 220 -10.74 15.42 8.68
CA ALA A 220 -11.41 16.62 8.19
C ALA A 220 -11.35 16.75 6.66
N VAL A 221 -10.20 16.44 6.07
CA VAL A 221 -10.04 16.42 4.60
C VAL A 221 -10.88 15.32 3.97
N GLY A 222 -10.84 14.08 4.50
CA GLY A 222 -11.66 12.99 3.99
C GLY A 222 -13.15 13.30 4.06
N GLN A 223 -13.63 13.88 5.17
CA GLN A 223 -15.02 14.33 5.31
C GLN A 223 -15.41 15.36 4.24
N SER A 224 -14.51 16.28 3.88
CA SER A 224 -14.74 17.24 2.80
C SER A 224 -14.90 16.58 1.43
N GLN A 225 -14.40 15.35 1.28
CA GLN A 225 -14.55 14.50 0.09
C GLN A 225 -15.73 13.53 0.17
N GLY A 226 -16.57 13.63 1.22
CA GLY A 226 -17.74 12.76 1.41
C GLY A 226 -17.44 11.42 2.08
N VAL A 227 -16.25 11.24 2.63
CA VAL A 227 -15.87 10.02 3.36
C VAL A 227 -16.62 9.90 4.68
N ASN A 228 -17.15 8.71 4.96
CA ASN A 228 -17.81 8.39 6.22
C ASN A 228 -16.88 7.59 7.12
N PHE A 229 -16.20 8.26 8.01
CA PHE A 229 -15.35 7.59 8.99
C PHE A 229 -16.17 6.88 10.07
N PRO A 230 -15.66 5.75 10.62
CA PRO A 230 -16.27 5.12 11.79
C PRO A 230 -16.34 6.12 12.96
N PRO A 231 -17.37 6.00 13.83
CA PRO A 231 -17.43 6.81 15.04
C PRO A 231 -16.15 6.68 15.86
N ARG A 232 -15.66 7.81 16.40
CA ARG A 232 -14.39 7.86 17.19
C ARG A 232 -13.18 7.33 16.42
N CYS A 233 -13.11 7.58 15.09
CA CYS A 233 -12.04 7.06 14.24
C CYS A 233 -10.65 7.42 14.77
N VAL A 234 -10.41 8.69 15.12
CA VAL A 234 -9.11 9.15 15.62
C VAL A 234 -8.76 8.49 16.95
N GLU A 235 -9.70 8.43 17.89
CA GLU A 235 -9.52 7.79 19.20
C GLU A 235 -9.20 6.31 19.05
N ALA A 236 -9.97 5.59 18.24
CA ALA A 236 -9.76 4.16 18.00
C ALA A 236 -8.38 3.91 17.36
N LYS A 237 -8.00 4.71 16.34
CA LYS A 237 -6.68 4.58 15.70
C LYS A 237 -5.51 4.93 16.63
N MET A 238 -5.70 5.87 17.55
CA MET A 238 -4.70 6.17 18.59
C MET A 238 -4.63 5.06 19.63
N GLU A 239 -5.77 4.52 20.08
CA GLU A 239 -5.82 3.41 21.04
C GLU A 239 -5.11 2.18 20.46
N ASP A 240 -5.39 1.81 19.19
CA ASP A 240 -4.73 0.72 18.47
C ASP A 240 -3.21 0.94 18.40
N ALA A 241 -2.79 2.14 17.96
CA ALA A 241 -1.38 2.47 17.78
C ALA A 241 -0.61 2.50 19.10
N ILE A 242 -1.21 3.00 20.19
CA ILE A 242 -0.59 2.99 21.52
C ILE A 242 -0.45 1.55 22.03
N GLY A 243 -1.46 0.70 21.79
CA GLY A 243 -1.42 -0.72 22.17
C GLY A 243 -0.30 -1.52 21.49
N GLU A 244 0.09 -1.12 20.29
CA GLU A 244 1.11 -1.76 19.45
C GLU A 244 2.39 -0.92 19.30
N ALA A 245 2.63 0.04 20.20
CA ALA A 245 3.67 1.07 20.01
C ALA A 245 5.10 0.51 19.86
N GLU A 246 5.43 -0.58 20.56
CA GLU A 246 6.75 -1.22 20.47
C GLU A 246 6.96 -1.95 19.14
N GLU A 247 5.88 -2.41 18.52
CA GLU A 247 5.90 -3.18 17.27
C GLU A 247 5.66 -2.28 16.05
N THR A 248 5.22 -1.03 16.26
CA THR A 248 4.86 -0.11 15.18
C THR A 248 6.06 0.22 14.29
N GLN A 249 5.99 -0.19 13.04
CA GLN A 249 6.94 0.15 11.99
C GLN A 249 6.23 0.95 10.90
N ALA A 250 6.86 2.04 10.46
CA ALA A 250 6.33 2.87 9.41
C ALA A 250 7.17 2.73 8.13
N SER A 251 6.54 2.36 7.03
CA SER A 251 7.22 2.20 5.73
C SER A 251 7.89 3.49 5.27
N LEU A 252 7.29 4.65 5.52
CA LEU A 252 7.86 5.95 5.18
C LEU A 252 9.16 6.23 5.96
N GLN A 253 9.20 5.89 7.26
CA GLN A 253 10.43 6.00 8.05
C GLN A 253 11.49 5.02 7.57
N TYR A 254 11.10 3.76 7.33
CA TYR A 254 12.02 2.76 6.80
C TYR A 254 12.64 3.20 5.47
N ASP A 255 11.85 3.74 4.54
CA ASP A 255 12.36 4.25 3.27
C ASP A 255 13.31 5.42 3.48
N LEU A 256 12.98 6.36 4.39
CA LEU A 256 13.85 7.49 4.76
C LEU A 256 15.18 7.04 5.35
N ASP A 257 15.16 6.10 6.30
CA ASP A 257 16.37 5.62 6.98
C ASP A 257 17.29 4.81 6.05
N ASN A 258 16.73 4.24 4.99
CA ASN A 258 17.48 3.53 3.95
C ASN A 258 17.79 4.40 2.71
N GLY A 259 17.60 5.71 2.76
CA GLY A 259 17.89 6.63 1.66
C GLY A 259 17.05 6.39 0.41
N LYS A 260 15.89 5.75 0.53
CA LYS A 260 14.98 5.47 -0.58
C LYS A 260 14.05 6.65 -0.83
N PRO A 261 13.52 6.80 -2.07
CA PRO A 261 12.46 7.76 -2.35
C PRO A 261 11.23 7.51 -1.47
N LEU A 262 10.54 8.61 -1.10
CA LEU A 262 9.39 8.60 -0.22
C LEU A 262 8.08 8.74 -1.00
N GLU A 263 7.05 8.01 -0.61
CA GLU A 263 5.66 8.19 -1.11
C GLU A 263 4.98 9.42 -0.48
N LEU A 264 5.76 10.48 -0.21
CA LEU A 264 5.32 11.64 0.55
C LEU A 264 4.21 12.41 -0.15
N ASP A 265 4.37 12.65 -1.46
CA ASP A 265 3.43 13.45 -2.26
C ASP A 265 2.07 12.76 -2.42
N ASP A 266 2.03 11.44 -2.41
CA ASP A 266 0.84 10.64 -2.67
C ASP A 266 0.12 10.20 -1.38
N ILE A 267 0.81 10.28 -0.23
CA ILE A 267 0.25 10.01 1.09
C ILE A 267 -0.13 11.33 1.77
N LEU A 268 0.71 11.87 2.65
CA LEU A 268 0.36 13.09 3.39
C LEU A 268 0.31 14.34 2.48
N GLY A 269 1.12 14.38 1.44
CA GLY A 269 1.09 15.45 0.44
C GLY A 269 -0.23 15.52 -0.33
N ALA A 270 -0.88 14.38 -0.59
CA ALA A 270 -2.22 14.34 -1.17
C ALA A 270 -3.26 14.99 -0.22
N VAL A 271 -3.18 14.69 1.07
CA VAL A 271 -4.04 15.32 2.09
C VAL A 271 -3.87 16.84 2.09
N VAL A 272 -2.62 17.32 2.01
CA VAL A 272 -2.34 18.77 1.96
C VAL A 272 -2.90 19.41 0.70
N ARG A 273 -2.77 18.77 -0.47
CA ARG A 273 -3.34 19.29 -1.73
C ARG A 273 -4.87 19.32 -1.68
N ILE A 274 -5.50 18.21 -1.33
CA ILE A 274 -6.96 18.09 -1.26
C ILE A 274 -7.53 19.08 -0.22
N GLY A 275 -6.91 19.17 0.95
CA GLY A 275 -7.30 20.10 2.01
C GLY A 275 -7.26 21.54 1.54
N ARG A 276 -6.18 21.96 0.87
CA ARG A 276 -6.08 23.30 0.28
C ARG A 276 -7.19 23.57 -0.72
N ASP A 277 -7.45 22.62 -1.64
CA ASP A 277 -8.43 22.78 -2.70
C ASP A 277 -9.88 22.79 -2.16
N ALA A 278 -10.11 22.09 -1.04
CA ALA A 278 -11.38 22.07 -0.31
C ALA A 278 -11.53 23.19 0.74
N GLY A 279 -10.48 24.00 0.97
CA GLY A 279 -10.49 25.04 2.01
C GLY A 279 -10.43 24.49 3.44
N VAL A 280 -9.95 23.25 3.64
CA VAL A 280 -9.76 22.62 4.96
C VAL A 280 -8.33 22.90 5.46
N PRO A 281 -8.15 23.56 6.61
CA PRO A 281 -6.83 23.82 7.17
C PRO A 281 -6.12 22.53 7.59
N VAL A 282 -4.87 22.36 7.18
CA VAL A 282 -4.01 21.21 7.52
C VAL A 282 -2.58 21.66 7.87
N PRO A 283 -2.40 22.55 8.86
CA PRO A 283 -1.10 23.13 9.15
C PRO A 283 -0.06 22.13 9.65
N ALA A 284 -0.44 21.14 10.45
CA ALA A 284 0.49 20.13 10.96
C ALA A 284 0.96 19.21 9.82
N SER A 285 0.05 18.73 8.98
CA SER A 285 0.37 17.93 7.80
C SER A 285 1.27 18.70 6.84
N ALA A 286 0.97 19.97 6.56
CA ALA A 286 1.78 20.81 5.69
C ALA A 286 3.20 21.02 6.23
N ALA A 287 3.36 21.22 7.56
CA ALA A 287 4.67 21.33 8.18
C ALA A 287 5.49 20.04 8.04
N LEU A 288 4.89 18.87 8.27
CA LEU A 288 5.56 17.58 8.13
C LEU A 288 5.98 17.32 6.67
N VAL A 289 5.09 17.60 5.70
CA VAL A 289 5.43 17.49 4.28
C VAL A 289 6.62 18.40 3.94
N THR A 290 6.64 19.64 4.41
CA THR A 290 7.75 20.58 4.18
C THR A 290 9.08 20.07 4.77
N VAL A 291 9.06 19.51 5.97
CA VAL A 291 10.27 18.96 6.61
C VAL A 291 10.81 17.76 5.85
N LEU A 292 9.94 16.91 5.33
CA LEU A 292 10.31 15.67 4.63
C LEU A 292 10.62 15.88 3.13
N ASP A 293 10.20 17.00 2.53
CA ASP A 293 10.29 17.25 1.08
C ASP A 293 11.71 17.09 0.52
N LYS A 294 12.72 17.55 1.26
CA LYS A 294 14.13 17.43 0.83
C LYS A 294 14.62 15.98 0.69
N PHE A 295 13.93 15.03 1.31
CA PHE A 295 14.28 13.61 1.28
C PHE A 295 13.40 12.81 0.30
N LYS A 296 12.42 13.40 -0.34
CA LYS A 296 11.43 12.65 -1.12
C LYS A 296 12.01 11.89 -2.31
N GLN A 297 13.14 12.31 -2.85
CA GLN A 297 13.82 11.63 -3.95
C GLN A 297 14.86 10.60 -3.48
N GLY A 298 14.96 10.37 -2.18
CA GLY A 298 16.02 9.60 -1.56
C GLY A 298 17.25 10.45 -1.23
N SER A 299 18.22 9.90 -0.51
CA SER A 299 19.46 10.58 -0.08
C SER A 299 20.68 9.87 -0.61
#